data_50187cce4cf085677af9a41fc97f3506
#
_entry.id   50187cce4cf085677af9a41fc97f3506
#
_cell.length_a   1.000
_cell.length_b   1.000
_cell.length_c   1.000
_cell.angle_alpha   90.00
_cell.angle_beta   90.00
_cell.angle_gamma   90.00
#
_symmetry.space_group_name_H-M   'P 1'
#
loop_
_entity.id
_entity.type
_entity.pdbx_description
1 polymer ?
#
loop_
_entity_poly.entity_id
_entity_poly.type
_entity_poly.pdbx_seq_one_letter_code
_entity_poly.pdbx_strand_id
1 'polypeptide(L)'
;MAFLLAGCSRSTSPDPSALTFLLEANPTNLDPRYSTDAQSAHLDGLLFSSLLERDAQMNLHGDLAESWETPDPLTYVFHLRRDVHFHDGRLVTSADVKATFDFIMNPANRSPKRGAFRMVTSIEAPDAATVIFHLKEPYASFTINLVRPTTGIAPANAGPEFSQHPIGSGPFRFVSQSQDDEVIVERSADYFRGAPSVSRVRFRIVPDALVRALELRKGSADLEVSTLAPDMIPVLAKQATLAVTQRPGTNFTYLGLNIEDPILAHREVRQALAYATDRDALIRYLLHGQARVASGILPPDHWAYEPNVTQYTLDPARAEQLLDSAGFPRKPNGPRLHITLKTSTDEQFRLIGAALQEQWRRLGVELELRPLEFATLLSDAVKGNFQLNLLRWVGANNDPDIFEFVYSSKRFPPDGANRGHYRNPRIDALTDQIRTEMDREKRKALCSEVQKILAVDLPYLPLWFTDSVSVHRRALGDLPLSPTGDFDFLATLPFAAGTP
;
A
#
# COMPACT_ATOMS: atom_id res chain seq x y z
N MET A 1 -47.09 32.80 -25.78
CA MET A 1 -46.89 31.35 -25.74
C MET A 1 -45.60 31.08 -24.91
N ALA A 2 -45.76 30.86 -23.62
CA ALA A 2 -44.64 30.69 -22.70
C ALA A 2 -44.41 29.19 -22.49
N PHE A 3 -43.22 28.70 -22.90
CA PHE A 3 -42.78 27.35 -22.66
C PHE A 3 -42.15 27.26 -21.24
N LEU A 4 -42.87 26.66 -20.33
CA LEU A 4 -42.34 26.21 -19.02
C LEU A 4 -41.47 24.95 -19.25
N LEU A 5 -40.14 25.09 -19.16
CA LEU A 5 -39.21 23.96 -19.04
C LEU A 5 -39.24 23.50 -17.58
N ALA A 6 -40.01 22.45 -17.29
CA ALA A 6 -39.93 21.71 -16.05
C ALA A 6 -38.71 20.79 -16.08
N GLY A 7 -37.58 21.28 -15.56
CA GLY A 7 -36.41 20.47 -15.26
C GLY A 7 -36.68 19.60 -14.04
N CYS A 8 -37.07 18.34 -14.24
CA CYS A 8 -37.10 17.35 -13.16
C CYS A 8 -35.65 16.97 -12.77
N SER A 9 -35.10 17.68 -11.79
CA SER A 9 -33.98 17.13 -11.01
C SER A 9 -34.54 15.99 -10.14
N ARG A 10 -34.34 14.75 -10.56
CA ARG A 10 -34.54 13.60 -9.67
C ARG A 10 -33.50 13.69 -8.56
N SER A 11 -33.85 14.31 -7.44
CA SER A 11 -33.19 14.01 -6.17
C SER A 11 -33.59 12.59 -5.79
N THR A 12 -32.77 11.61 -6.13
CA THR A 12 -32.91 10.26 -5.56
C THR A 12 -32.67 10.39 -4.08
N SER A 13 -33.72 10.21 -3.28
CA SER A 13 -33.59 10.05 -1.83
C SER A 13 -32.52 8.98 -1.59
N PRO A 14 -31.57 9.18 -0.65
CA PRO A 14 -30.58 8.16 -0.33
C PRO A 14 -31.33 6.86 0.00
N ASP A 15 -30.92 5.77 -0.63
CA ASP A 15 -31.42 4.43 -0.27
C ASP A 15 -31.00 4.17 1.19
N PRO A 16 -31.92 4.14 2.16
CA PRO A 16 -31.56 3.99 3.57
C PRO A 16 -30.95 2.63 3.90
N SER A 17 -30.95 1.71 2.95
CA SER A 17 -30.31 0.40 3.07
C SER A 17 -28.87 0.37 2.53
N ALA A 18 -28.41 1.44 1.88
CA ALA A 18 -27.07 1.52 1.31
C ALA A 18 -26.08 2.19 2.27
N LEU A 19 -24.91 1.57 2.45
CA LEU A 19 -23.79 2.17 3.15
C LEU A 19 -23.06 3.16 2.22
N THR A 20 -22.93 4.43 2.62
CA THR A 20 -22.23 5.45 1.85
C THR A 20 -20.78 5.59 2.30
N PHE A 21 -19.85 5.20 1.44
CA PHE A 21 -18.40 5.26 1.65
C PHE A 21 -17.80 6.38 0.79
N LEU A 22 -16.97 7.27 1.38
CA LEU A 22 -16.32 8.36 0.65
C LEU A 22 -14.96 7.94 0.13
N LEU A 23 -14.72 8.15 -1.18
CA LEU A 23 -13.43 7.99 -1.84
C LEU A 23 -12.86 9.35 -2.25
N GLU A 24 -11.55 9.46 -2.34
CA GLU A 24 -10.86 10.68 -2.78
C GLU A 24 -10.70 10.78 -4.31
N ALA A 25 -10.76 9.65 -5.01
CA ALA A 25 -10.58 9.57 -6.46
C ALA A 25 -11.38 8.42 -7.08
N ASN A 26 -11.60 8.51 -8.39
CA ASN A 26 -12.20 7.42 -9.14
C ASN A 26 -11.28 6.19 -9.22
N PRO A 27 -11.83 4.96 -9.22
CA PRO A 27 -11.12 3.82 -9.76
C PRO A 27 -10.89 4.06 -11.26
N THR A 28 -9.66 3.82 -11.73
CA THR A 28 -9.33 4.06 -13.15
C THR A 28 -9.69 2.88 -14.04
N ASN A 29 -9.72 1.66 -13.47
CA ASN A 29 -10.01 0.44 -14.22
C ASN A 29 -10.48 -0.69 -13.27
N LEU A 30 -11.65 -1.24 -13.49
CA LEU A 30 -12.21 -2.36 -12.72
C LEU A 30 -11.97 -3.73 -13.37
N ASP A 31 -10.99 -3.84 -14.26
CA ASP A 31 -10.48 -5.11 -14.75
C ASP A 31 -9.22 -5.49 -13.94
N PRO A 32 -9.26 -6.57 -13.14
CA PRO A 32 -8.16 -6.96 -12.24
C PRO A 32 -6.88 -7.34 -13.00
N ARG A 33 -6.96 -7.52 -14.32
CA ARG A 33 -5.80 -7.77 -15.18
C ARG A 33 -5.03 -6.50 -15.54
N TYR A 34 -5.64 -5.31 -15.31
CA TYR A 34 -5.07 -4.00 -15.66
C TYR A 34 -4.98 -3.01 -14.49
N SER A 35 -5.79 -3.16 -13.47
CA SER A 35 -5.85 -2.23 -12.32
C SER A 35 -4.50 -2.07 -11.62
N THR A 36 -4.06 -0.83 -11.39
CA THR A 36 -2.78 -0.51 -10.73
C THR A 36 -2.89 0.63 -9.73
N ASP A 37 -3.96 1.40 -9.75
CA ASP A 37 -4.23 2.44 -8.75
C ASP A 37 -4.91 1.85 -7.50
N ALA A 38 -4.77 2.55 -6.37
CA ALA A 38 -5.27 2.09 -5.09
C ALA A 38 -6.80 1.91 -5.07
N GLN A 39 -7.57 2.84 -5.67
CA GLN A 39 -9.03 2.77 -5.63
C GLN A 39 -9.56 1.58 -6.45
N SER A 40 -8.96 1.35 -7.64
CA SER A 40 -9.25 0.16 -8.44
C SER A 40 -8.92 -1.13 -7.67
N ALA A 41 -7.76 -1.19 -7.03
CA ALA A 41 -7.35 -2.37 -6.26
C ALA A 41 -8.29 -2.66 -5.08
N HIS A 42 -8.72 -1.62 -4.33
CA HIS A 42 -9.66 -1.80 -3.23
C HIS A 42 -11.02 -2.33 -3.69
N LEU A 43 -11.54 -1.81 -4.82
CA LEU A 43 -12.79 -2.31 -5.39
C LEU A 43 -12.63 -3.71 -5.98
N ASP A 44 -11.51 -4.01 -6.64
CA ASP A 44 -11.20 -5.35 -7.14
C ASP A 44 -11.21 -6.38 -6.00
N GLY A 45 -10.70 -6.01 -4.79
CA GLY A 45 -10.75 -6.86 -3.61
C GLY A 45 -12.18 -7.21 -3.16
N LEU A 46 -13.17 -6.36 -3.47
CA LEU A 46 -14.58 -6.62 -3.18
C LEU A 46 -15.28 -7.40 -4.31
N LEU A 47 -14.89 -7.16 -5.57
CA LEU A 47 -15.54 -7.73 -6.74
C LEU A 47 -15.00 -9.11 -7.10
N PHE A 48 -13.72 -9.37 -6.85
CA PHE A 48 -13.03 -10.58 -7.29
C PHE A 48 -12.45 -11.37 -6.13
N SER A 49 -12.39 -12.68 -6.28
CA SER A 49 -11.54 -13.55 -5.48
C SER A 49 -10.23 -13.82 -6.22
N SER A 50 -9.19 -14.15 -5.46
CA SER A 50 -7.85 -14.53 -5.96
C SER A 50 -7.55 -15.98 -5.58
N LEU A 51 -6.40 -16.52 -5.94
CA LEU A 51 -6.02 -17.85 -5.45
C LEU A 51 -5.80 -17.83 -3.94
N LEU A 52 -5.17 -16.78 -3.44
CA LEU A 52 -4.78 -16.63 -2.03
C LEU A 52 -5.27 -15.30 -1.47
N GLU A 53 -5.25 -15.18 -0.14
CA GLU A 53 -5.46 -13.95 0.63
C GLU A 53 -4.41 -13.82 1.73
N ARG A 54 -4.37 -12.68 2.42
CA ARG A 54 -3.48 -12.42 3.57
C ARG A 54 -4.27 -12.08 4.82
N ASP A 55 -3.74 -12.50 5.97
CA ASP A 55 -4.20 -11.97 7.25
C ASP A 55 -3.46 -10.65 7.63
N ALA A 56 -3.82 -10.10 8.78
CA ALA A 56 -3.21 -8.87 9.31
C ALA A 56 -1.71 -9.02 9.64
N GLN A 57 -1.21 -10.24 9.81
CA GLN A 57 0.19 -10.57 10.04
C GLN A 57 0.95 -10.91 8.75
N MET A 58 0.31 -10.69 7.59
CA MET A 58 0.84 -11.00 6.26
C MET A 58 1.09 -12.49 6.00
N ASN A 59 0.42 -13.39 6.76
CA ASN A 59 0.43 -14.80 6.45
C ASN A 59 -0.53 -15.08 5.30
N LEU A 60 -0.17 -16.06 4.46
CA LEU A 60 -0.97 -16.49 3.33
C LEU A 60 -2.02 -17.52 3.75
N HIS A 61 -3.22 -17.35 3.24
CA HIS A 61 -4.35 -18.26 3.38
C HIS A 61 -4.97 -18.53 2.01
N GLY A 62 -5.71 -19.65 1.90
CA GLY A 62 -6.46 -19.94 0.69
C GLY A 62 -7.67 -19.04 0.52
N ASP A 63 -7.89 -18.54 -0.71
CA ASP A 63 -9.12 -17.86 -1.13
C ASP A 63 -9.89 -18.78 -2.09
N LEU A 64 -9.68 -18.69 -3.41
CA LEU A 64 -10.20 -19.70 -4.35
C LEU A 64 -9.49 -21.05 -4.21
N ALA A 65 -8.20 -21.05 -3.88
CA ALA A 65 -7.48 -22.27 -3.56
C ALA A 65 -7.84 -22.73 -2.14
N GLU A 66 -8.35 -23.93 -2.00
CA GLU A 66 -8.57 -24.57 -0.70
C GLU A 66 -7.25 -24.97 -0.06
N SER A 67 -6.29 -25.40 -0.87
CA SER A 67 -4.93 -25.75 -0.47
C SER A 67 -3.96 -25.57 -1.66
N TRP A 68 -2.68 -25.53 -1.33
CA TRP A 68 -1.61 -25.58 -2.34
C TRP A 68 -0.40 -26.32 -1.84
N GLU A 69 0.41 -26.83 -2.74
CA GLU A 69 1.66 -27.51 -2.46
C GLU A 69 2.76 -27.11 -3.44
N THR A 70 3.99 -27.27 -3.03
CA THR A 70 5.19 -26.98 -3.82
C THR A 70 6.05 -28.24 -3.85
N PRO A 71 5.74 -29.21 -4.73
CA PRO A 71 6.43 -30.51 -4.76
C PRO A 71 7.91 -30.38 -5.10
N ASP A 72 8.29 -29.32 -5.78
CA ASP A 72 9.67 -28.90 -6.03
C ASP A 72 9.73 -27.37 -6.13
N PRO A 73 10.93 -26.75 -6.06
CA PRO A 73 11.07 -25.28 -6.05
C PRO A 73 10.55 -24.54 -7.29
N LEU A 74 10.21 -25.25 -8.36
CA LEU A 74 9.77 -24.69 -9.64
C LEU A 74 8.28 -24.93 -9.93
N THR A 75 7.61 -25.74 -9.10
CA THR A 75 6.23 -26.18 -9.36
C THR A 75 5.33 -25.82 -8.19
N TYR A 76 4.25 -25.10 -8.46
CA TYR A 76 3.20 -24.76 -7.52
C TYR A 76 1.89 -25.35 -7.99
N VAL A 77 1.27 -26.19 -7.16
CA VAL A 77 -0.01 -26.87 -7.44
C VAL A 77 -1.07 -26.29 -6.51
N PHE A 78 -2.13 -25.70 -7.08
CA PHE A 78 -3.27 -25.15 -6.35
C PHE A 78 -4.50 -26.03 -6.55
N HIS A 79 -5.16 -26.40 -5.46
CA HIS A 79 -6.42 -27.13 -5.46
C HIS A 79 -7.56 -26.16 -5.18
N LEU A 80 -8.42 -25.94 -6.16
CA LEU A 80 -9.51 -24.97 -6.10
C LEU A 80 -10.72 -25.52 -5.36
N ARG A 81 -11.45 -24.63 -4.68
CA ARG A 81 -12.81 -24.91 -4.20
C ARG A 81 -13.71 -25.26 -5.38
N ARG A 82 -14.69 -26.12 -5.14
CA ARG A 82 -15.58 -26.64 -6.19
C ARG A 82 -16.96 -26.03 -6.20
N ASP A 83 -17.24 -25.10 -5.27
CA ASP A 83 -18.56 -24.50 -5.01
C ASP A 83 -18.55 -22.98 -5.23
N VAL A 84 -17.49 -22.43 -5.80
CA VAL A 84 -17.39 -20.98 -6.05
C VAL A 84 -18.00 -20.63 -7.40
N HIS A 85 -18.89 -19.64 -7.39
CA HIS A 85 -19.53 -19.14 -8.60
C HIS A 85 -19.14 -17.68 -8.88
N PHE A 86 -19.06 -17.34 -10.14
CA PHE A 86 -19.04 -15.95 -10.57
C PHE A 86 -20.43 -15.31 -10.32
N HIS A 87 -20.47 -13.98 -10.31
CA HIS A 87 -21.70 -13.21 -10.09
C HIS A 87 -22.81 -13.46 -11.14
N ASP A 88 -22.46 -14.06 -12.27
CA ASP A 88 -23.41 -14.49 -13.32
C ASP A 88 -23.87 -15.94 -13.18
N GLY A 89 -23.49 -16.60 -12.08
CA GLY A 89 -23.90 -17.98 -11.74
C GLY A 89 -23.03 -19.09 -12.37
N ARG A 90 -22.05 -18.79 -13.19
CA ARG A 90 -21.09 -19.79 -13.73
C ARG A 90 -20.12 -20.24 -12.65
N LEU A 91 -19.78 -21.51 -12.63
CA LEU A 91 -18.76 -22.07 -11.74
C LEU A 91 -17.37 -21.51 -12.09
N VAL A 92 -16.60 -21.13 -11.07
CA VAL A 92 -15.18 -20.79 -11.23
C VAL A 92 -14.38 -22.07 -11.40
N THR A 93 -13.52 -22.12 -12.40
CA THR A 93 -12.70 -23.30 -12.72
C THR A 93 -11.23 -22.94 -12.92
N SER A 94 -10.39 -23.95 -12.95
CA SER A 94 -8.96 -23.83 -13.30
C SER A 94 -8.73 -23.21 -14.68
N ALA A 95 -9.67 -23.38 -15.61
CA ALA A 95 -9.61 -22.75 -16.93
C ALA A 95 -9.70 -21.22 -16.84
N ASP A 96 -10.51 -20.67 -15.90
CA ASP A 96 -10.62 -19.23 -15.69
C ASP A 96 -9.34 -18.67 -15.07
N VAL A 97 -8.76 -19.38 -14.10
CA VAL A 97 -7.46 -19.04 -13.52
C VAL A 97 -6.38 -19.01 -14.60
N LYS A 98 -6.24 -20.09 -15.36
CA LYS A 98 -5.27 -20.16 -16.46
C LYS A 98 -5.48 -19.05 -17.48
N ALA A 99 -6.71 -18.79 -17.90
CA ALA A 99 -7.03 -17.74 -18.86
C ALA A 99 -6.66 -16.34 -18.34
N THR A 100 -6.91 -16.06 -17.04
CA THR A 100 -6.54 -14.78 -16.42
C THR A 100 -5.02 -14.55 -16.47
N PHE A 101 -4.21 -15.54 -16.08
CA PHE A 101 -2.76 -15.39 -16.07
C PHE A 101 -2.15 -15.45 -17.47
N ASP A 102 -2.64 -16.30 -18.36
CA ASP A 102 -2.23 -16.31 -19.79
C ASP A 102 -2.48 -14.94 -20.42
N PHE A 103 -3.62 -14.31 -20.10
CA PHE A 103 -3.94 -12.96 -20.56
C PHE A 103 -2.92 -11.94 -20.05
N ILE A 104 -2.61 -11.95 -18.74
CA ILE A 104 -1.65 -11.03 -18.12
C ILE A 104 -0.25 -11.22 -18.72
N MET A 105 0.18 -12.44 -18.93
CA MET A 105 1.51 -12.77 -19.45
C MET A 105 1.67 -12.49 -20.95
N ASN A 106 0.59 -12.48 -21.71
CA ASN A 106 0.63 -12.22 -23.15
C ASN A 106 1.05 -10.75 -23.44
N PRO A 107 2.21 -10.52 -24.10
CA PRO A 107 2.70 -9.17 -24.38
C PRO A 107 1.75 -8.34 -25.25
N ALA A 108 0.92 -8.97 -26.08
CA ALA A 108 -0.06 -8.28 -26.92
C ALA A 108 -1.13 -7.54 -26.11
N ASN A 109 -1.47 -8.03 -24.92
CA ASN A 109 -2.46 -7.43 -24.04
C ASN A 109 -1.93 -6.23 -23.22
N ARG A 110 -0.60 -6.04 -23.19
CA ARG A 110 0.05 -4.89 -22.50
C ARG A 110 -0.37 -4.73 -21.02
N SER A 111 -0.66 -5.85 -20.34
CA SER A 111 -0.98 -5.79 -18.91
C SER A 111 0.20 -5.21 -18.12
N PRO A 112 -0.03 -4.18 -17.28
CA PRO A 112 1.02 -3.62 -16.41
C PRO A 112 1.49 -4.64 -15.35
N LYS A 113 0.69 -5.67 -15.06
CA LYS A 113 1.00 -6.74 -14.08
C LYS A 113 1.94 -7.81 -14.64
N ARG A 114 2.21 -7.82 -15.94
CA ARG A 114 3.02 -8.85 -16.62
C ARG A 114 4.39 -9.06 -15.96
N GLY A 115 5.01 -7.99 -15.47
CA GLY A 115 6.33 -8.06 -14.82
C GLY A 115 6.37 -8.95 -13.59
N ALA A 116 5.27 -9.03 -12.82
CA ALA A 116 5.17 -9.85 -11.62
C ALA A 116 5.19 -11.37 -11.92
N PHE A 117 4.82 -11.75 -13.14
CA PHE A 117 4.73 -13.16 -13.59
C PHE A 117 5.84 -13.56 -14.55
N ARG A 118 6.90 -12.77 -14.69
CA ARG A 118 8.02 -13.05 -15.60
C ARG A 118 8.76 -14.35 -15.31
N MET A 119 8.58 -14.92 -14.11
CA MET A 119 9.19 -16.20 -13.71
C MET A 119 8.36 -17.41 -14.16
N VAL A 120 7.09 -17.22 -14.51
CA VAL A 120 6.19 -18.29 -14.96
C VAL A 120 6.54 -18.67 -16.38
N THR A 121 6.77 -19.97 -16.62
CA THR A 121 7.03 -20.55 -17.95
C THR A 121 5.79 -21.15 -18.59
N SER A 122 4.95 -21.77 -17.77
CA SER A 122 3.68 -22.37 -18.23
C SER A 122 2.68 -22.49 -17.09
N ILE A 123 1.41 -22.57 -17.45
CA ILE A 123 0.30 -22.83 -16.54
C ILE A 123 -0.52 -23.97 -17.11
N GLU A 124 -0.80 -24.98 -16.28
CA GLU A 124 -1.62 -26.11 -16.64
C GLU A 124 -2.93 -26.11 -15.85
N ALA A 125 -3.99 -26.60 -16.46
CA ALA A 125 -5.31 -26.82 -15.88
C ALA A 125 -5.75 -28.24 -16.25
N PRO A 126 -5.20 -29.27 -15.57
CA PRO A 126 -5.41 -30.68 -15.97
C PRO A 126 -6.84 -31.13 -15.71
N ASP A 127 -7.54 -30.52 -14.79
CA ASP A 127 -8.95 -30.73 -14.48
C ASP A 127 -9.59 -29.43 -14.01
N ALA A 128 -10.90 -29.41 -13.73
CA ALA A 128 -11.62 -28.19 -13.37
C ALA A 128 -11.24 -27.55 -12.03
N ALA A 129 -10.49 -28.25 -11.18
CA ALA A 129 -10.16 -27.80 -9.83
C ALA A 129 -8.65 -27.78 -9.53
N THR A 130 -7.80 -28.07 -10.51
CA THR A 130 -6.34 -28.09 -10.31
C THR A 130 -5.67 -27.10 -11.25
N VAL A 131 -4.80 -26.21 -10.69
CA VAL A 131 -3.97 -25.28 -11.45
C VAL A 131 -2.51 -25.50 -11.07
N ILE A 132 -1.64 -25.64 -12.07
CA ILE A 132 -0.22 -25.86 -11.86
C ILE A 132 0.55 -24.72 -12.54
N PHE A 133 1.38 -24.03 -11.76
CA PHE A 133 2.32 -23.02 -12.26
C PHE A 133 3.71 -23.62 -12.30
N HIS A 134 4.40 -23.48 -13.42
CA HIS A 134 5.80 -23.83 -13.57
C HIS A 134 6.65 -22.57 -13.69
N LEU A 135 7.71 -22.50 -12.89
CA LEU A 135 8.65 -21.38 -12.87
C LEU A 135 9.97 -21.76 -13.56
N LYS A 136 10.68 -20.77 -14.10
CA LYS A 136 12.01 -20.98 -14.70
C LYS A 136 13.15 -21.07 -13.68
N GLU A 137 12.95 -20.50 -12.48
CA GLU A 137 13.88 -20.53 -11.36
C GLU A 137 13.10 -20.41 -10.05
N PRO A 138 13.65 -20.89 -8.91
CA PRO A 138 13.00 -20.75 -7.61
C PRO A 138 12.70 -19.29 -7.30
N TYR A 139 11.46 -19.02 -6.84
CA TYR A 139 11.03 -17.67 -6.51
C TYR A 139 10.08 -17.71 -5.30
N ALA A 140 10.64 -17.51 -4.10
CA ALA A 140 9.91 -17.65 -2.84
C ALA A 140 8.72 -16.66 -2.69
N SER A 141 8.79 -15.50 -3.36
CA SER A 141 7.71 -14.49 -3.35
C SER A 141 6.67 -14.69 -4.44
N PHE A 142 6.70 -15.81 -5.18
CA PHE A 142 5.73 -16.04 -6.25
C PHE A 142 4.28 -15.96 -5.74
N THR A 143 3.99 -16.57 -4.60
CA THR A 143 2.65 -16.64 -4.03
C THR A 143 2.06 -15.29 -3.63
N ILE A 144 2.90 -14.28 -3.33
CA ILE A 144 2.41 -12.94 -2.98
C ILE A 144 1.72 -12.24 -4.17
N ASN A 145 2.07 -12.60 -5.40
CA ASN A 145 1.46 -12.07 -6.60
C ASN A 145 0.08 -12.69 -6.89
N LEU A 146 -0.28 -13.75 -6.16
CA LEU A 146 -1.54 -14.47 -6.29
C LEU A 146 -2.58 -14.08 -5.23
N VAL A 147 -2.26 -13.04 -4.43
CA VAL A 147 -3.05 -12.60 -3.30
C VAL A 147 -4.05 -11.53 -3.71
N ARG A 148 -5.24 -11.53 -3.10
CA ARG A 148 -6.21 -10.44 -3.16
C ARG A 148 -5.69 -9.20 -2.42
N PRO A 149 -5.85 -7.97 -2.93
CA PRO A 149 -6.48 -7.58 -4.21
C PRO A 149 -5.50 -7.50 -5.40
N THR A 150 -4.30 -8.07 -5.31
CA THR A 150 -3.26 -7.91 -6.33
C THR A 150 -3.66 -8.45 -7.69
N THR A 151 -4.27 -9.66 -7.73
CA THR A 151 -4.71 -10.30 -8.98
C THR A 151 -6.01 -11.08 -8.76
N GLY A 152 -7.14 -10.46 -9.11
CA GLY A 152 -8.43 -11.12 -9.11
C GLY A 152 -8.61 -12.04 -10.33
N ILE A 153 -9.37 -13.13 -10.18
CA ILE A 153 -9.66 -14.05 -11.26
C ILE A 153 -10.87 -13.58 -12.05
N ALA A 154 -10.66 -13.35 -13.34
CA ALA A 154 -11.71 -13.00 -14.30
C ALA A 154 -12.21 -14.24 -15.04
N PRO A 155 -13.46 -14.25 -15.52
CA PRO A 155 -13.96 -15.32 -16.40
C PRO A 155 -13.10 -15.47 -17.66
N ALA A 156 -12.90 -16.71 -18.12
CA ALA A 156 -12.06 -17.00 -19.30
C ALA A 156 -12.52 -16.29 -20.58
N ASN A 157 -13.81 -15.94 -20.67
CA ASN A 157 -14.39 -15.18 -21.78
C ASN A 157 -14.50 -13.67 -21.54
N ALA A 158 -13.81 -13.12 -20.54
CA ALA A 158 -13.78 -11.68 -20.26
C ALA A 158 -13.24 -10.89 -21.46
N GLY A 159 -14.13 -10.14 -22.12
CA GLY A 159 -13.86 -9.38 -23.34
C GLY A 159 -13.29 -7.97 -23.10
N PRO A 160 -13.18 -7.15 -24.17
CA PRO A 160 -12.58 -5.81 -24.10
C PRO A 160 -13.33 -4.80 -23.20
N GLU A 161 -14.65 -4.96 -23.08
CA GLU A 161 -15.49 -4.07 -22.26
C GLU A 161 -15.64 -4.54 -20.81
N PHE A 162 -14.84 -5.53 -20.39
CA PHE A 162 -14.96 -6.16 -19.07
C PHE A 162 -14.84 -5.17 -17.92
N SER A 163 -13.99 -4.14 -18.05
CA SER A 163 -13.82 -3.08 -17.03
C SER A 163 -15.08 -2.24 -16.79
N GLN A 164 -16.03 -2.19 -17.74
CA GLN A 164 -17.28 -1.45 -17.62
C GLN A 164 -18.37 -2.28 -16.94
N HIS A 165 -18.30 -3.60 -17.06
CA HIS A 165 -19.23 -4.56 -16.47
C HIS A 165 -18.48 -5.74 -15.87
N PRO A 166 -17.70 -5.51 -14.79
CA PRO A 166 -16.87 -6.55 -14.18
C PRO A 166 -17.75 -7.63 -13.56
N ILE A 167 -17.41 -8.88 -13.84
CA ILE A 167 -18.04 -10.08 -13.29
C ILE A 167 -16.97 -10.83 -12.51
N GLY A 168 -17.07 -10.83 -11.20
CA GLY A 168 -16.13 -11.51 -10.30
C GLY A 168 -16.83 -12.60 -9.49
N SER A 169 -16.13 -13.09 -8.47
CA SER A 169 -16.61 -14.07 -7.49
C SER A 169 -16.45 -13.59 -6.05
N GLY A 170 -16.23 -12.28 -5.87
CA GLY A 170 -16.03 -11.64 -4.58
C GLY A 170 -17.32 -11.47 -3.78
N PRO A 171 -17.21 -10.89 -2.55
CA PRO A 171 -18.34 -10.68 -1.66
C PRO A 171 -19.39 -9.68 -2.18
N PHE A 172 -19.00 -8.81 -3.10
CA PHE A 172 -19.90 -7.84 -3.73
C PHE A 172 -19.86 -7.96 -5.23
N ARG A 173 -20.98 -7.65 -5.90
CA ARG A 173 -21.08 -7.58 -7.36
C ARG A 173 -21.26 -6.12 -7.81
N PHE A 174 -20.72 -5.80 -8.96
CA PHE A 174 -20.84 -4.49 -9.58
C PHE A 174 -22.29 -4.20 -10.01
N VAL A 175 -22.74 -2.96 -9.78
CA VAL A 175 -24.04 -2.49 -10.24
C VAL A 175 -23.88 -1.39 -11.27
N SER A 176 -23.16 -0.33 -10.94
CA SER A 176 -22.98 0.83 -11.84
C SER A 176 -21.78 1.67 -11.43
N GLN A 177 -21.26 2.43 -12.40
CA GLN A 177 -20.30 3.50 -12.18
C GLN A 177 -20.71 4.74 -12.93
N SER A 178 -20.67 5.89 -12.25
CA SER A 178 -20.80 7.22 -12.83
C SER A 178 -19.51 7.98 -12.56
N GLN A 179 -18.85 8.43 -13.65
CA GLN A 179 -17.56 9.11 -13.55
C GLN A 179 -17.69 10.37 -12.67
N ASP A 180 -16.72 10.58 -11.77
CA ASP A 180 -16.63 11.70 -10.83
C ASP A 180 -17.81 11.84 -9.85
N ASP A 181 -18.65 10.82 -9.73
CA ASP A 181 -19.81 10.81 -8.86
C ASP A 181 -19.80 9.58 -7.93
N GLU A 182 -20.01 8.37 -8.48
CA GLU A 182 -20.10 7.19 -7.61
C GLU A 182 -19.83 5.87 -8.32
N VAL A 183 -19.47 4.85 -7.52
CA VAL A 183 -19.51 3.43 -7.86
C VAL A 183 -20.48 2.73 -6.91
N ILE A 184 -21.38 1.91 -7.44
CA ILE A 184 -22.35 1.14 -6.65
C ILE A 184 -22.03 -0.34 -6.78
N VAL A 185 -21.92 -0.99 -5.64
CA VAL A 185 -21.83 -2.46 -5.56
C VAL A 185 -22.93 -2.99 -4.62
N GLU A 186 -23.36 -4.22 -4.85
CA GLU A 186 -24.30 -4.89 -3.97
C GLU A 186 -23.77 -6.27 -3.56
N ARG A 187 -24.22 -6.77 -2.40
CA ARG A 187 -23.77 -8.06 -1.88
C ARG A 187 -24.03 -9.19 -2.85
N SER A 188 -23.08 -10.10 -2.97
CA SER A 188 -23.31 -11.40 -3.59
C SER A 188 -24.03 -12.30 -2.58
N ALA A 189 -25.25 -12.71 -2.89
CA ALA A 189 -26.05 -13.58 -2.00
C ALA A 189 -25.41 -14.98 -1.88
N ASP A 190 -24.76 -15.43 -2.94
CA ASP A 190 -24.17 -16.76 -3.08
C ASP A 190 -22.65 -16.76 -2.84
N TYR A 191 -22.11 -15.73 -2.14
CA TYR A 191 -20.69 -15.68 -1.82
C TYR A 191 -20.28 -16.88 -0.97
N PHE A 192 -19.29 -17.63 -1.41
CA PHE A 192 -18.91 -18.93 -0.82
C PHE A 192 -18.48 -18.89 0.65
N ARG A 193 -18.17 -17.69 1.19
CA ARG A 193 -17.87 -17.48 2.63
C ARG A 193 -19.06 -16.91 3.40
N GLY A 194 -20.24 -16.87 2.79
CA GLY A 194 -21.44 -16.29 3.34
C GLY A 194 -21.69 -14.86 2.86
N ALA A 195 -22.96 -14.55 2.61
CA ALA A 195 -23.37 -13.23 2.11
C ALA A 195 -23.04 -12.12 3.10
N PRO A 196 -22.46 -10.97 2.65
CA PRO A 196 -22.28 -9.80 3.49
C PRO A 196 -23.59 -9.31 4.13
N SER A 197 -23.52 -8.76 5.36
CA SER A 197 -24.67 -8.12 6.01
C SER A 197 -25.04 -6.79 5.33
N VAL A 198 -24.04 -6.06 4.82
CA VAL A 198 -24.24 -4.84 4.02
C VAL A 198 -24.86 -5.21 2.69
N SER A 199 -26.11 -4.78 2.43
CA SER A 199 -26.81 -5.11 1.18
C SER A 199 -26.26 -4.39 -0.03
N ARG A 200 -25.84 -3.12 0.13
CA ARG A 200 -25.34 -2.24 -0.93
C ARG A 200 -24.33 -1.26 -0.37
N VAL A 201 -23.26 -1.02 -1.12
CA VAL A 201 -22.29 0.03 -0.82
C VAL A 201 -22.28 1.04 -1.97
N ARG A 202 -22.38 2.30 -1.61
CA ARG A 202 -22.28 3.45 -2.50
C ARG A 202 -20.95 4.14 -2.23
N PHE A 203 -19.97 3.97 -3.11
CA PHE A 203 -18.70 4.66 -3.06
C PHE A 203 -18.84 6.02 -3.75
N ARG A 204 -18.95 7.09 -2.97
CA ARG A 204 -19.05 8.47 -3.50
C ARG A 204 -17.66 9.07 -3.68
N ILE A 205 -17.40 9.64 -4.86
CA ILE A 205 -16.14 10.31 -5.18
C ILE A 205 -16.23 11.77 -4.69
N VAL A 206 -15.42 12.11 -3.71
CA VAL A 206 -15.35 13.44 -3.11
C VAL A 206 -13.87 13.82 -2.96
N PRO A 207 -13.25 14.49 -3.94
CA PRO A 207 -11.80 14.74 -3.96
C PRO A 207 -11.28 15.62 -2.83
N ASP A 208 -12.07 16.59 -2.36
CA ASP A 208 -11.68 17.52 -1.31
C ASP A 208 -11.85 16.92 0.09
N ALA A 209 -10.78 16.85 0.89
CA ALA A 209 -10.78 16.26 2.22
C ALA A 209 -11.67 17.01 3.21
N LEU A 210 -11.77 18.36 3.10
CA LEU A 210 -12.66 19.15 3.95
C LEU A 210 -14.12 18.86 3.64
N VAL A 211 -14.46 18.70 2.36
CA VAL A 211 -15.82 18.31 1.95
C VAL A 211 -16.14 16.91 2.48
N ARG A 212 -15.23 15.93 2.41
CA ARG A 212 -15.43 14.60 3.03
C ARG A 212 -15.71 14.70 4.52
N ALA A 213 -14.91 15.51 5.24
CA ALA A 213 -15.13 15.74 6.67
C ALA A 213 -16.51 16.37 6.98
N LEU A 214 -16.97 17.29 6.12
CA LEU A 214 -18.30 17.93 6.26
C LEU A 214 -19.44 16.94 5.97
N GLU A 215 -19.31 16.08 4.97
CA GLU A 215 -20.29 15.03 4.64
C GLU A 215 -20.47 14.04 5.80
N LEU A 216 -19.35 13.58 6.41
CA LEU A 216 -19.39 12.75 7.62
C LEU A 216 -20.08 13.47 8.78
N ARG A 217 -19.71 14.73 9.05
CA ARG A 217 -20.29 15.53 10.13
C ARG A 217 -21.80 15.77 9.93
N LYS A 218 -22.25 15.95 8.70
CA LYS A 218 -23.66 16.14 8.33
C LYS A 218 -24.46 14.83 8.41
N GLY A 219 -23.79 13.68 8.40
CA GLY A 219 -24.43 12.36 8.37
C GLY A 219 -24.93 11.95 6.97
N SER A 220 -24.42 12.59 5.89
CA SER A 220 -24.71 12.22 4.49
C SER A 220 -23.75 11.17 3.95
N ALA A 221 -22.77 10.77 4.75
CA ALA A 221 -21.88 9.64 4.51
C ALA A 221 -21.69 8.85 5.82
N ASP A 222 -21.42 7.56 5.68
CA ASP A 222 -21.29 6.64 6.80
C ASP A 222 -19.84 6.45 7.24
N LEU A 223 -18.87 6.45 6.30
CA LEU A 223 -17.45 6.27 6.60
C LEU A 223 -16.53 6.75 5.48
N GLU A 224 -15.29 6.91 5.86
CA GLU A 224 -14.10 7.00 4.99
C GLU A 224 -12.96 6.18 5.61
N VAL A 225 -11.90 5.89 4.85
CA VAL A 225 -10.69 5.21 5.35
C VAL A 225 -9.45 5.91 4.82
N SER A 226 -8.64 6.46 5.74
CA SER A 226 -7.30 7.03 5.49
C SER A 226 -7.24 8.14 4.43
N THR A 227 -8.35 8.87 4.21
CA THR A 227 -8.45 9.92 3.20
C THR A 227 -8.58 11.34 3.78
N LEU A 228 -8.67 11.46 5.12
CA LEU A 228 -8.71 12.75 5.81
C LEU A 228 -7.32 13.20 6.25
N ALA A 229 -7.13 14.52 6.32
CA ALA A 229 -5.92 15.07 6.93
C ALA A 229 -5.90 14.76 8.45
N PRO A 230 -4.72 14.44 9.02
CA PRO A 230 -4.60 14.00 10.41
C PRO A 230 -5.19 14.96 11.45
N ASP A 231 -5.13 16.26 11.20
CA ASP A 231 -5.67 17.33 12.08
C ASP A 231 -7.20 17.38 12.11
N MET A 232 -7.89 16.89 11.08
CA MET A 232 -9.35 16.82 11.02
C MET A 232 -9.91 15.73 11.95
N ILE A 233 -9.18 14.65 12.14
CA ILE A 233 -9.65 13.45 12.87
C ILE A 233 -9.98 13.77 14.34
N PRO A 234 -9.12 14.46 15.13
CA PRO A 234 -9.46 14.84 16.51
C PRO A 234 -10.69 15.78 16.61
N VAL A 235 -10.97 16.55 15.56
CA VAL A 235 -12.14 17.44 15.51
C VAL A 235 -13.42 16.62 15.28
N LEU A 236 -13.39 15.67 14.35
CA LEU A 236 -14.53 14.78 14.05
C LEU A 236 -14.81 13.80 15.19
N ALA A 237 -13.77 13.31 15.88
CA ALA A 237 -13.90 12.42 17.03
C ALA A 237 -14.74 13.01 18.20
N LYS A 238 -14.86 14.34 18.26
CA LYS A 238 -15.71 15.04 19.26
C LYS A 238 -17.20 14.99 18.94
N GLN A 239 -17.58 14.58 17.73
CA GLN A 239 -18.99 14.47 17.35
C GLN A 239 -19.61 13.22 17.98
N ALA A 240 -20.77 13.38 18.62
CA ALA A 240 -21.45 12.27 19.29
C ALA A 240 -21.87 11.14 18.33
N THR A 241 -22.15 11.47 17.07
CA THR A 241 -22.59 10.54 16.02
C THR A 241 -21.46 9.80 15.34
N LEU A 242 -20.20 10.28 15.49
CA LEU A 242 -19.02 9.70 14.83
C LEU A 242 -18.16 8.91 15.81
N ALA A 243 -17.41 7.98 15.27
CA ALA A 243 -16.36 7.24 15.94
C ALA A 243 -15.10 7.23 15.06
N VAL A 244 -13.97 6.97 15.68
CA VAL A 244 -12.67 6.79 14.98
C VAL A 244 -12.17 5.41 15.31
N THR A 245 -11.86 4.64 14.28
CA THR A 245 -11.10 3.39 14.39
C THR A 245 -9.71 3.64 13.84
N GLN A 246 -8.69 3.23 14.58
CA GLN A 246 -7.27 3.31 14.19
C GLN A 246 -6.63 1.94 14.36
N ARG A 247 -5.93 1.46 13.32
CA ARG A 247 -5.21 0.19 13.31
C ARG A 247 -3.80 0.39 12.75
N PRO A 248 -2.84 -0.43 13.16
CA PRO A 248 -1.51 -0.42 12.57
C PRO A 248 -1.55 -0.54 11.05
N GLY A 249 -0.88 0.41 10.34
CA GLY A 249 -0.77 0.37 8.89
C GLY A 249 0.63 0.03 8.40
N THR A 250 0.76 -0.19 7.09
CA THR A 250 2.01 -0.60 6.43
C THR A 250 2.63 0.48 5.56
N ASN A 251 1.97 1.62 5.37
CA ASN A 251 2.50 2.71 4.55
C ASN A 251 3.73 3.35 5.20
N PHE A 252 4.88 3.16 4.56
CA PHE A 252 6.20 3.53 5.09
C PHE A 252 6.69 4.86 4.56
N THR A 253 6.81 5.87 5.42
CA THR A 253 7.37 7.20 5.10
C THR A 253 8.84 7.25 5.48
N TYR A 254 9.68 7.78 4.60
CA TYR A 254 11.13 7.78 4.74
C TYR A 254 11.80 8.96 4.03
N LEU A 255 13.01 9.28 4.45
CA LEU A 255 13.94 10.08 3.65
C LEU A 255 14.84 9.11 2.86
N GLY A 256 14.80 9.22 1.54
CA GLY A 256 15.78 8.57 0.67
C GLY A 256 17.04 9.41 0.58
N LEU A 257 18.20 8.77 0.73
CA LEU A 257 19.49 9.43 0.71
C LEU A 257 20.28 9.01 -0.55
N ASN A 258 20.81 9.97 -1.27
CA ASN A 258 21.74 9.69 -2.38
C ASN A 258 23.13 9.39 -1.81
N ILE A 259 23.54 8.12 -1.89
CA ILE A 259 24.82 7.65 -1.31
C ILE A 259 26.03 8.09 -2.14
N GLU A 260 25.81 8.52 -3.39
CA GLU A 260 26.89 9.09 -4.24
C GLU A 260 27.12 10.60 -3.95
N ASP A 261 26.26 11.24 -3.16
CA ASP A 261 26.50 12.63 -2.71
C ASP A 261 27.71 12.69 -1.76
N PRO A 262 28.64 13.62 -1.94
CA PRO A 262 29.86 13.68 -1.12
C PRO A 262 29.64 13.83 0.38
N ILE A 263 28.53 14.46 0.79
CA ILE A 263 28.19 14.64 2.21
C ILE A 263 27.51 13.36 2.73
N LEU A 264 26.53 12.86 1.97
CA LEU A 264 25.71 11.71 2.38
C LEU A 264 26.39 10.36 2.15
N ALA A 265 27.53 10.32 1.43
CA ALA A 265 28.42 9.16 1.37
C ALA A 265 28.96 8.78 2.77
N HIS A 266 29.15 9.76 3.66
CA HIS A 266 29.59 9.52 5.04
C HIS A 266 28.44 8.91 5.86
N ARG A 267 28.60 7.67 6.30
CA ARG A 267 27.61 6.96 7.13
C ARG A 267 27.33 7.71 8.44
N GLU A 268 28.35 8.28 9.04
CA GLU A 268 28.28 9.07 10.27
C GLU A 268 27.35 10.29 10.10
N VAL A 269 27.35 10.93 8.93
CA VAL A 269 26.44 12.04 8.61
C VAL A 269 25.00 11.53 8.56
N ARG A 270 24.74 10.41 7.89
CA ARG A 270 23.38 9.82 7.82
C ARG A 270 22.86 9.44 9.21
N GLN A 271 23.72 8.83 10.03
CA GLN A 271 23.39 8.46 11.42
C GLN A 271 23.17 9.71 12.29
N ALA A 272 23.96 10.78 12.11
CA ALA A 272 23.78 12.04 12.83
C ALA A 272 22.43 12.68 12.52
N LEU A 273 22.02 12.71 11.26
CA LEU A 273 20.69 13.21 10.86
C LEU A 273 19.57 12.37 11.50
N ALA A 274 19.75 11.05 11.60
CA ALA A 274 18.78 10.18 12.24
C ALA A 274 18.68 10.45 13.75
N TYR A 275 19.79 10.59 14.47
CA TYR A 275 19.81 10.95 15.91
C TYR A 275 19.31 12.39 16.17
N ALA A 276 19.37 13.27 15.18
CA ALA A 276 18.85 14.65 15.30
C ALA A 276 17.36 14.78 14.96
N THR A 277 16.71 13.68 14.54
CA THR A 277 15.31 13.68 14.13
C THR A 277 14.40 13.18 15.27
N ASP A 278 13.62 14.09 15.85
CA ASP A 278 12.58 13.76 16.84
C ASP A 278 11.33 13.25 16.12
N ARG A 279 11.33 11.94 15.81
CA ARG A 279 10.23 11.28 15.11
C ARG A 279 8.97 11.19 15.97
N ASP A 280 9.12 11.02 17.29
CA ASP A 280 8.00 10.98 18.22
C ASP A 280 7.27 12.32 18.28
N ALA A 281 8.00 13.44 18.28
CA ALA A 281 7.39 14.77 18.20
C ALA A 281 6.67 14.97 16.86
N LEU A 282 7.27 14.56 15.74
CA LEU A 282 6.62 14.62 14.40
C LEU A 282 5.31 13.84 14.38
N ILE A 283 5.32 12.60 14.88
CA ILE A 283 4.11 11.76 14.96
C ILE A 283 3.06 12.42 15.87
N ARG A 284 3.46 12.92 17.03
CA ARG A 284 2.54 13.50 18.01
C ARG A 284 1.89 14.77 17.49
N TYR A 285 2.66 15.69 16.90
CA TYR A 285 2.18 17.04 16.58
C TYR A 285 1.71 17.21 15.14
N LEU A 286 2.29 16.49 14.16
CA LEU A 286 1.87 16.58 12.77
C LEU A 286 0.90 15.46 12.36
N LEU A 287 1.04 14.28 12.97
CA LEU A 287 0.21 13.12 12.62
C LEU A 287 -0.81 12.78 13.72
N HIS A 288 -0.88 13.57 14.79
CA HIS A 288 -1.81 13.37 15.91
C HIS A 288 -1.83 11.94 16.46
N GLY A 289 -0.66 11.27 16.49
CA GLY A 289 -0.52 9.90 16.97
C GLY A 289 -0.95 8.82 15.96
N GLN A 290 -1.19 9.17 14.70
CA GLN A 290 -1.68 8.24 13.67
C GLN A 290 -0.54 7.58 12.88
N ALA A 291 0.53 7.24 13.57
CA ALA A 291 1.67 6.54 13.00
C ALA A 291 2.52 5.89 14.10
N ARG A 292 3.38 4.96 13.72
CA ARG A 292 4.36 4.28 14.58
C ARG A 292 5.76 4.48 14.02
N VAL A 293 6.74 4.79 14.88
CA VAL A 293 8.15 4.95 14.47
C VAL A 293 8.62 3.70 13.73
N ALA A 294 9.27 3.91 12.59
CA ALA A 294 9.85 2.82 11.80
C ALA A 294 11.34 2.64 12.11
N SER A 295 11.80 1.40 12.17
CA SER A 295 13.22 1.02 12.25
C SER A 295 13.78 0.55 10.91
N GLY A 296 12.92 0.31 9.92
CA GLY A 296 13.26 -0.15 8.58
C GLY A 296 12.01 -0.20 7.69
N ILE A 297 12.11 -0.85 6.54
CA ILE A 297 11.04 -0.87 5.54
C ILE A 297 9.92 -1.88 5.87
N LEU A 298 10.20 -2.95 6.65
CA LEU A 298 9.17 -3.91 7.07
C LEU A 298 8.49 -3.42 8.35
N PRO A 299 7.13 -3.47 8.42
CA PRO A 299 6.40 -3.08 9.62
C PRO A 299 6.59 -4.10 10.76
N PRO A 300 6.44 -3.70 12.04
CA PRO A 300 6.68 -4.57 13.19
C PRO A 300 5.84 -5.84 13.22
N ASP A 301 4.65 -5.82 12.61
CA ASP A 301 3.74 -6.97 12.57
C ASP A 301 4.08 -7.96 11.42
N HIS A 302 5.06 -7.62 10.57
CA HIS A 302 5.47 -8.48 9.45
C HIS A 302 6.26 -9.69 9.95
N TRP A 303 5.99 -10.89 9.44
CA TRP A 303 6.61 -12.15 9.84
C TRP A 303 8.15 -12.15 9.77
N ALA A 304 8.75 -11.39 8.85
CA ALA A 304 10.21 -11.29 8.67
C ALA A 304 10.81 -10.06 9.38
N TYR A 305 10.05 -9.33 10.20
CA TYR A 305 10.56 -8.17 10.94
C TYR A 305 11.63 -8.56 11.95
N GLU A 306 12.68 -7.74 12.07
CA GLU A 306 13.76 -7.88 13.04
C GLU A 306 13.73 -6.72 14.05
N PRO A 307 13.33 -6.96 15.31
CA PRO A 307 13.27 -5.89 16.32
C PRO A 307 14.64 -5.47 16.84
N ASN A 308 15.65 -6.36 16.78
CA ASN A 308 16.97 -6.15 17.37
C ASN A 308 17.93 -5.49 16.36
N VAL A 309 17.52 -4.33 15.83
CA VAL A 309 18.34 -3.48 14.95
C VAL A 309 18.76 -2.21 15.66
N THR A 310 19.79 -1.53 15.13
CA THR A 310 20.21 -0.21 15.64
C THR A 310 19.01 0.75 15.63
N GLN A 311 18.70 1.31 16.80
CA GLN A 311 17.62 2.30 16.98
C GLN A 311 18.20 3.71 17.03
N TYR A 312 17.51 4.64 16.40
CA TYR A 312 17.87 6.06 16.37
C TYR A 312 16.82 6.86 17.14
N THR A 313 16.95 6.90 18.46
CA THR A 313 16.19 7.82 19.31
C THR A 313 16.87 9.20 19.31
N LEU A 314 16.09 10.26 19.56
CA LEU A 314 16.63 11.62 19.60
C LEU A 314 17.82 11.70 20.57
N ASP A 315 19.00 11.98 20.02
CA ASP A 315 20.25 12.20 20.78
C ASP A 315 21.11 13.27 20.06
N PRO A 316 20.84 14.56 20.31
CA PRO A 316 21.59 15.65 19.69
C PRO A 316 23.09 15.61 20.01
N ALA A 317 23.47 15.14 21.21
CA ALA A 317 24.89 15.08 21.60
C ALA A 317 25.64 14.02 20.75
N ARG A 318 25.01 12.87 20.54
CA ARG A 318 25.56 11.83 19.65
C ARG A 318 25.61 12.30 18.20
N ALA A 319 24.60 13.02 17.74
CA ALA A 319 24.58 13.61 16.39
C ALA A 319 25.73 14.59 16.17
N GLU A 320 26.01 15.47 17.17
CA GLU A 320 27.17 16.38 17.13
C GLU A 320 28.49 15.62 16.99
N GLN A 321 28.73 14.63 17.86
CA GLN A 321 29.95 13.82 17.82
C GLN A 321 30.17 13.12 16.47
N LEU A 322 29.10 12.61 15.88
CA LEU A 322 29.16 11.93 14.59
C LEU A 322 29.52 12.90 13.45
N LEU A 323 28.96 14.10 13.42
CA LEU A 323 29.33 15.12 12.42
C LEU A 323 30.76 15.60 12.61
N ASP A 324 31.21 15.80 13.86
CA ASP A 324 32.58 16.19 14.13
C ASP A 324 33.58 15.12 13.67
N SER A 325 33.29 13.85 13.97
CA SER A 325 34.13 12.71 13.54
C SER A 325 34.14 12.50 12.03
N ALA A 326 33.05 12.87 11.33
CA ALA A 326 32.95 12.82 9.88
C ALA A 326 33.66 13.99 9.17
N GLY A 327 34.28 14.91 9.92
CA GLY A 327 35.00 16.06 9.35
C GLY A 327 34.13 17.29 9.10
N PHE A 328 32.93 17.35 9.69
CA PHE A 328 32.01 18.48 9.61
C PHE A 328 31.78 19.15 10.98
N PRO A 329 32.84 19.70 11.62
CA PRO A 329 32.69 20.37 12.91
C PRO A 329 31.89 21.67 12.79
N ARG A 330 31.39 22.19 13.94
CA ARG A 330 30.75 23.51 13.96
C ARG A 330 31.71 24.60 13.51
N LYS A 331 31.22 25.50 12.66
CA LYS A 331 31.96 26.66 12.19
C LYS A 331 31.65 27.88 13.09
N PRO A 332 32.61 28.79 13.29
CA PRO A 332 32.34 30.03 14.02
C PRO A 332 31.22 30.87 13.39
N ASN A 333 31.16 30.86 12.06
CA ASN A 333 30.13 31.55 11.27
C ASN A 333 29.54 30.62 10.23
N GLY A 334 28.19 30.57 10.13
CA GLY A 334 27.46 29.79 9.15
C GLY A 334 27.24 28.32 9.53
N PRO A 335 26.49 27.61 8.70
CA PRO A 335 26.17 26.21 8.92
C PRO A 335 27.39 25.30 8.68
N ARG A 336 27.39 24.14 9.35
CA ARG A 336 28.41 23.09 9.11
C ARG A 336 28.17 22.35 7.81
N LEU A 337 26.90 22.15 7.43
CA LEU A 337 26.44 21.47 6.23
C LEU A 337 25.30 22.23 5.56
N HIS A 338 25.25 22.15 4.22
CA HIS A 338 24.09 22.51 3.41
C HIS A 338 23.59 21.27 2.70
N ILE A 339 22.32 20.94 2.88
CA ILE A 339 21.67 19.78 2.29
C ILE A 339 20.34 20.20 1.69
N THR A 340 19.99 19.67 0.52
CA THR A 340 18.72 19.94 -0.14
C THR A 340 17.79 18.76 0.05
N LEU A 341 16.54 19.02 0.45
CA LEU A 341 15.45 18.07 0.52
C LEU A 341 14.42 18.35 -0.59
N LYS A 342 14.26 17.43 -1.51
CA LYS A 342 13.15 17.43 -2.47
C LYS A 342 11.94 16.75 -1.85
N THR A 343 10.79 17.40 -1.90
CA THR A 343 9.52 16.91 -1.34
C THR A 343 8.38 17.23 -2.29
N SER A 344 7.18 16.65 -2.08
CA SER A 344 6.02 17.03 -2.86
C SER A 344 5.45 18.37 -2.41
N THR A 345 4.57 18.95 -3.24
CA THR A 345 3.79 20.16 -2.90
C THR A 345 2.65 19.86 -1.93
N ASP A 346 2.40 18.59 -1.60
CA ASP A 346 1.44 18.17 -0.60
C ASP A 346 1.72 18.85 0.76
N GLU A 347 0.68 19.34 1.43
CA GLU A 347 0.82 20.13 2.66
C GLU A 347 1.46 19.34 3.79
N GLN A 348 1.08 18.08 3.98
CA GLN A 348 1.65 17.23 5.02
C GLN A 348 3.16 17.05 4.82
N PHE A 349 3.59 16.77 3.58
CA PHE A 349 5.01 16.60 3.24
C PHE A 349 5.80 17.91 3.41
N ARG A 350 5.20 19.07 3.09
CA ARG A 350 5.83 20.38 3.34
C ARG A 350 6.01 20.66 4.83
N LEU A 351 5.01 20.34 5.66
CA LEU A 351 5.09 20.49 7.12
C LEU A 351 6.16 19.58 7.72
N ILE A 352 6.27 18.34 7.26
CA ILE A 352 7.34 17.42 7.68
C ILE A 352 8.70 18.01 7.31
N GLY A 353 8.87 18.49 6.07
CA GLY A 353 10.12 19.15 5.64
C GLY A 353 10.49 20.35 6.52
N ALA A 354 9.54 21.23 6.81
CA ALA A 354 9.76 22.40 7.67
C ALA A 354 10.15 22.02 9.10
N ALA A 355 9.53 20.97 9.65
CA ALA A 355 9.89 20.49 10.98
C ALA A 355 11.30 19.87 11.02
N LEU A 356 11.68 19.10 10.00
CA LEU A 356 13.04 18.58 9.85
C LEU A 356 14.08 19.71 9.71
N GLN A 357 13.75 20.74 8.92
CA GLN A 357 14.58 21.95 8.77
C GLN A 357 14.88 22.61 10.12
N GLU A 358 13.87 22.79 10.97
CA GLU A 358 14.06 23.39 12.31
C GLU A 358 14.83 22.47 13.25
N GLN A 359 14.57 21.15 13.22
CA GLN A 359 15.30 20.20 14.07
C GLN A 359 16.79 20.16 13.72
N TRP A 360 17.13 20.08 12.42
CA TRP A 360 18.50 19.97 11.96
C TRP A 360 19.25 21.30 12.01
N ARG A 361 18.54 22.45 11.96
CA ARG A 361 19.15 23.77 12.18
C ARG A 361 19.83 23.84 13.53
N ARG A 362 19.28 23.22 14.57
CA ARG A 362 19.88 23.15 15.91
C ARG A 362 21.20 22.41 15.92
N LEU A 363 21.37 21.44 15.02
CA LEU A 363 22.61 20.70 14.80
C LEU A 363 23.64 21.49 13.95
N GLY A 364 23.26 22.64 13.40
CA GLY A 364 24.07 23.44 12.47
C GLY A 364 23.98 22.96 11.03
N VAL A 365 22.99 22.15 10.69
CA VAL A 365 22.67 21.73 9.32
C VAL A 365 21.62 22.67 8.72
N GLU A 366 21.95 23.30 7.61
CA GLU A 366 21.01 24.07 6.80
C GLU A 366 20.33 23.17 5.78
N LEU A 367 19.03 22.97 5.94
CA LEU A 367 18.21 22.16 5.05
C LEU A 367 17.45 23.06 4.09
N GLU A 368 17.78 23.03 2.81
CA GLU A 368 17.04 23.71 1.76
C GLU A 368 15.86 22.85 1.31
N LEU A 369 14.63 23.38 1.41
CA LEU A 369 13.42 22.68 0.95
C LEU A 369 13.11 23.02 -0.50
N ARG A 370 12.91 22.00 -1.34
CA ARG A 370 12.49 22.11 -2.74
C ARG A 370 11.20 21.33 -2.98
N PRO A 371 10.03 21.94 -2.74
CA PRO A 371 8.74 21.33 -3.09
C PRO A 371 8.59 21.24 -4.61
N LEU A 372 8.22 20.06 -5.10
CA LEU A 372 8.02 19.75 -6.51
C LEU A 372 6.64 19.11 -6.70
N GLU A 373 6.07 19.25 -7.89
CA GLU A 373 4.96 18.42 -8.29
C GLU A 373 5.37 16.93 -8.27
N PHE A 374 4.44 16.03 -7.88
CA PHE A 374 4.78 14.65 -7.52
C PHE A 374 5.46 13.86 -8.66
N ALA A 375 4.99 14.03 -9.91
CA ALA A 375 5.59 13.34 -11.05
C ALA A 375 7.03 13.84 -11.31
N THR A 376 7.29 15.12 -11.10
CA THR A 376 8.63 15.72 -11.18
C THR A 376 9.54 15.19 -10.07
N LEU A 377 9.04 15.15 -8.83
CA LEU A 377 9.76 14.59 -7.68
C LEU A 377 10.15 13.13 -7.95
N LEU A 378 9.20 12.33 -8.43
CA LEU A 378 9.43 10.91 -8.74
C LEU A 378 10.43 10.74 -9.89
N SER A 379 10.33 11.55 -10.94
CA SER A 379 11.28 11.56 -12.06
C SER A 379 12.69 11.88 -11.59
N ASP A 380 12.84 12.89 -10.72
CA ASP A 380 14.14 13.25 -10.14
C ASP A 380 14.69 12.14 -9.25
N ALA A 381 13.84 11.50 -8.44
CA ALA A 381 14.23 10.38 -7.61
C ALA A 381 14.72 9.17 -8.45
N VAL A 382 14.02 8.86 -9.54
CA VAL A 382 14.41 7.79 -10.48
C VAL A 382 15.74 8.09 -11.18
N LYS A 383 16.01 9.36 -11.48
CA LYS A 383 17.27 9.79 -12.13
C LYS A 383 18.44 9.99 -11.16
N GLY A 384 18.23 9.80 -9.85
CA GLY A 384 19.23 10.10 -8.82
C GLY A 384 19.51 11.60 -8.64
N ASN A 385 18.65 12.48 -9.18
CA ASN A 385 18.82 13.94 -9.14
C ASN A 385 18.30 14.52 -7.81
N PHE A 386 18.91 14.13 -6.69
CA PHE A 386 18.58 14.61 -5.34
C PHE A 386 19.74 14.35 -4.38
N GLN A 387 19.81 15.09 -3.28
CA GLN A 387 20.58 14.72 -2.08
C GLN A 387 19.68 13.94 -1.14
N LEU A 388 18.56 14.57 -0.72
CA LEU A 388 17.48 13.91 0.03
C LEU A 388 16.17 14.00 -0.75
N ASN A 389 15.34 12.95 -0.64
CA ASN A 389 13.94 13.00 -1.02
C ASN A 389 13.05 12.50 0.12
N LEU A 390 11.85 13.06 0.26
CA LEU A 390 10.83 12.60 1.19
C LEU A 390 9.74 11.90 0.39
N LEU A 391 9.60 10.59 0.60
CA LEU A 391 8.67 9.73 -0.13
C LEU A 391 7.95 8.75 0.82
N ARG A 392 6.96 8.06 0.26
CA ARG A 392 6.21 7.00 0.95
C ARG A 392 6.14 5.76 0.06
N TRP A 393 6.36 4.58 0.67
CA TRP A 393 5.99 3.30 0.08
C TRP A 393 4.57 2.94 0.50
N VAL A 394 3.73 2.61 -0.48
CA VAL A 394 2.35 2.19 -0.28
C VAL A 394 2.21 0.76 -0.79
N GLY A 395 1.85 -0.16 0.09
CA GLY A 395 1.56 -1.56 -0.24
C GLY A 395 2.72 -2.42 -0.75
N ALA A 396 3.91 -1.84 -0.98
CA ALA A 396 5.03 -2.55 -1.60
C ALA A 396 5.86 -3.42 -0.63
N ASN A 397 5.74 -3.19 0.67
CA ASN A 397 6.54 -3.82 1.72
C ASN A 397 5.83 -5.02 2.38
N ASN A 398 5.01 -5.71 1.62
CA ASN A 398 4.24 -6.87 2.09
C ASN A 398 5.02 -8.19 1.97
N ASP A 399 6.17 -8.18 1.30
CA ASP A 399 7.07 -9.32 1.17
C ASP A 399 8.53 -8.88 1.22
N PRO A 400 9.45 -9.71 1.77
CA PRO A 400 10.88 -9.41 1.83
C PRO A 400 11.59 -9.17 0.49
N ASP A 401 11.00 -9.50 -0.64
CA ASP A 401 11.53 -9.14 -1.97
C ASP A 401 11.75 -7.64 -2.14
N ILE A 402 11.07 -6.82 -1.34
CA ILE A 402 11.28 -5.38 -1.30
C ILE A 402 12.75 -5.03 -0.99
N PHE A 403 13.48 -5.88 -0.26
CA PHE A 403 14.89 -5.65 0.02
C PHE A 403 15.74 -5.70 -1.25
N GLU A 404 15.52 -6.67 -2.14
CA GLU A 404 16.20 -6.73 -3.43
C GLU A 404 15.85 -5.50 -4.27
N PHE A 405 14.56 -5.22 -4.40
CA PHE A 405 14.04 -4.15 -5.25
C PHE A 405 14.56 -2.76 -4.86
N VAL A 406 14.72 -2.51 -3.54
CA VAL A 406 15.07 -1.18 -3.01
C VAL A 406 16.55 -1.03 -2.69
N TYR A 407 17.27 -2.10 -2.33
CA TYR A 407 18.63 -1.98 -1.78
C TYR A 407 19.70 -2.74 -2.53
N SER A 408 19.36 -3.67 -3.43
CA SER A 408 20.39 -4.36 -4.23
C SER A 408 21.03 -3.41 -5.25
N SER A 409 22.34 -3.50 -5.40
CA SER A 409 23.10 -2.75 -6.42
C SER A 409 22.77 -3.18 -7.86
N LYS A 410 22.05 -4.31 -8.02
CA LYS A 410 21.52 -4.80 -9.30
C LYS A 410 20.16 -4.16 -9.67
N ARG A 411 19.61 -3.32 -8.78
CA ARG A 411 18.24 -2.77 -8.88
C ARG A 411 18.20 -1.25 -8.88
N PHE A 412 19.18 -0.64 -9.56
CA PHE A 412 19.06 0.77 -9.90
C PHE A 412 17.92 0.99 -10.91
N PRO A 413 17.26 2.16 -10.88
CA PRO A 413 16.30 2.48 -11.92
C PRO A 413 16.91 2.38 -13.34
N PRO A 414 16.17 1.90 -14.35
CA PRO A 414 14.73 1.56 -14.32
C PRO A 414 14.39 0.15 -13.82
N ASP A 415 15.38 -0.72 -13.55
CA ASP A 415 15.18 -2.15 -13.24
C ASP A 415 14.77 -2.40 -11.78
N GLY A 416 14.79 -1.38 -10.93
CA GLY A 416 14.41 -1.42 -9.54
C GLY A 416 14.23 -0.04 -8.94
N ALA A 417 14.28 0.04 -7.62
CA ALA A 417 14.04 1.28 -6.87
C ALA A 417 15.17 1.64 -5.90
N ASN A 418 16.38 1.15 -6.13
CA ASN A 418 17.58 1.63 -5.43
C ASN A 418 17.98 3.01 -5.95
N ARG A 419 17.14 4.01 -5.67
CA ARG A 419 17.25 5.38 -6.18
C ARG A 419 18.42 6.15 -5.57
N GLY A 420 18.86 5.76 -4.36
CA GLY A 420 19.99 6.35 -3.65
C GLY A 420 21.34 5.76 -4.04
N HIS A 421 21.39 4.85 -4.98
CA HIS A 421 22.59 4.18 -5.50
C HIS A 421 23.43 3.46 -4.41
N TYR A 422 22.73 2.93 -3.39
CA TYR A 422 23.37 2.16 -2.33
C TYR A 422 24.05 0.89 -2.90
N ARG A 423 25.25 0.58 -2.41
CA ARG A 423 26.03 -0.57 -2.84
C ARG A 423 26.59 -1.29 -1.61
N ASN A 424 26.23 -2.54 -1.45
CA ASN A 424 26.79 -3.41 -0.42
C ASN A 424 26.77 -4.85 -0.92
N PRO A 425 27.94 -5.48 -1.21
CA PRO A 425 28.00 -6.83 -1.74
C PRO A 425 27.35 -7.88 -0.83
N ARG A 426 27.33 -7.65 0.50
CA ARG A 426 26.65 -8.56 1.43
C ARG A 426 25.14 -8.48 1.27
N ILE A 427 24.58 -7.29 1.10
CA ILE A 427 23.14 -7.11 0.81
C ILE A 427 22.79 -7.75 -0.53
N ASP A 428 23.60 -7.58 -1.56
CA ASP A 428 23.35 -8.22 -2.86
C ASP A 428 23.28 -9.74 -2.73
N ALA A 429 24.24 -10.34 -2.00
CA ALA A 429 24.27 -11.79 -1.79
C ALA A 429 23.09 -12.28 -0.93
N LEU A 430 22.71 -11.54 0.12
CA LEU A 430 21.58 -11.89 0.98
C LEU A 430 20.25 -11.79 0.23
N THR A 431 20.06 -10.75 -0.57
CA THR A 431 18.80 -10.57 -1.33
C THR A 431 18.64 -11.63 -2.42
N ASP A 432 19.74 -12.05 -3.07
CA ASP A 432 19.71 -13.20 -3.99
C ASP A 432 19.27 -14.49 -3.28
N GLN A 433 19.76 -14.74 -2.04
CA GLN A 433 19.35 -15.90 -1.25
C GLN A 433 17.90 -15.81 -0.79
N ILE A 434 17.45 -14.64 -0.28
CA ILE A 434 16.07 -14.39 0.14
C ILE A 434 15.08 -14.72 -0.99
N ARG A 435 15.42 -14.37 -2.22
CA ARG A 435 14.59 -14.59 -3.39
C ARG A 435 14.34 -16.08 -3.68
N THR A 436 15.32 -16.94 -3.40
CA THR A 436 15.27 -18.36 -3.75
C THR A 436 15.05 -19.29 -2.54
N GLU A 437 15.15 -18.78 -1.31
CA GLU A 437 14.97 -19.61 -0.11
C GLU A 437 13.49 -19.86 0.16
N MET A 438 13.08 -21.12 0.07
CA MET A 438 11.70 -21.57 0.24
C MET A 438 11.34 -21.86 1.71
N ASP A 439 12.34 -22.15 2.54
CA ASP A 439 12.14 -22.36 3.97
C ASP A 439 11.93 -21.01 4.68
N ARG A 440 10.76 -20.83 5.29
CA ARG A 440 10.37 -19.55 5.91
C ARG A 440 11.31 -19.11 7.03
N GLU A 441 11.76 -20.04 7.87
CA GLU A 441 12.62 -19.70 9.01
C GLU A 441 14.03 -19.32 8.54
N LYS A 442 14.57 -20.02 7.57
CA LYS A 442 15.85 -19.65 6.94
C LYS A 442 15.73 -18.30 6.23
N ARG A 443 14.65 -18.09 5.49
CA ARG A 443 14.36 -16.81 4.81
C ARG A 443 14.27 -15.68 5.84
N LYS A 444 13.61 -15.89 6.99
CA LYS A 444 13.53 -14.94 8.10
C LYS A 444 14.91 -14.59 8.66
N ALA A 445 15.77 -15.58 8.85
CA ALA A 445 17.14 -15.35 9.32
C ALA A 445 17.96 -14.47 8.34
N LEU A 446 17.85 -14.71 7.03
CA LEU A 446 18.46 -13.87 6.00
C LEU A 446 17.91 -12.43 6.04
N CYS A 447 16.59 -12.28 6.19
CA CYS A 447 15.95 -10.98 6.33
C CYS A 447 16.39 -10.21 7.57
N SER A 448 16.61 -10.92 8.69
CA SER A 448 17.14 -10.35 9.93
C SER A 448 18.53 -9.75 9.70
N GLU A 449 19.42 -10.46 9.01
CA GLU A 449 20.77 -9.96 8.70
C GLU A 449 20.71 -8.71 7.81
N VAL A 450 19.87 -8.72 6.76
CA VAL A 450 19.66 -7.55 5.88
C VAL A 450 19.22 -6.34 6.71
N GLN A 451 18.22 -6.48 7.59
CA GLN A 451 17.71 -5.37 8.39
C GLN A 451 18.77 -4.82 9.36
N LYS A 452 19.59 -5.67 9.96
CA LYS A 452 20.69 -5.25 10.84
C LYS A 452 21.75 -4.43 10.09
N ILE A 453 22.12 -4.83 8.87
CA ILE A 453 23.05 -4.09 8.03
C ILE A 453 22.45 -2.74 7.61
N LEU A 454 21.21 -2.75 7.10
CA LEU A 454 20.54 -1.54 6.64
C LEU A 454 20.31 -0.52 7.75
N ALA A 455 20.03 -0.97 8.98
CA ALA A 455 19.89 -0.09 10.13
C ALA A 455 21.20 0.62 10.51
N VAL A 456 22.36 0.01 10.22
CA VAL A 456 23.66 0.64 10.45
C VAL A 456 24.06 1.55 9.29
N ASP A 457 23.88 1.08 8.05
CA ASP A 457 24.31 1.80 6.84
C ASP A 457 23.39 2.99 6.49
N LEU A 458 22.12 2.92 6.88
CA LEU A 458 21.09 3.94 6.65
C LEU A 458 21.04 4.47 5.21
N PRO A 459 20.80 3.63 4.20
CA PRO A 459 20.55 4.13 2.85
C PRO A 459 19.20 4.87 2.75
N TYR A 460 18.26 4.55 3.65
CA TYR A 460 17.07 5.32 3.98
C TYR A 460 17.13 5.73 5.45
N LEU A 461 16.61 6.92 5.78
CA LEU A 461 16.28 7.28 7.15
C LEU A 461 14.79 6.97 7.35
N PRO A 462 14.45 5.89 8.07
CA PRO A 462 13.07 5.51 8.33
C PRO A 462 12.41 6.56 9.23
N LEU A 463 11.21 7.00 8.86
CA LEU A 463 10.43 7.91 9.69
C LEU A 463 9.36 7.15 10.47
N TRP A 464 8.33 6.66 9.80
CA TRP A 464 7.21 5.95 10.44
C TRP A 464 6.42 5.09 9.46
N PHE A 465 5.57 4.23 10.03
CA PHE A 465 4.44 3.61 9.36
C PHE A 465 3.18 4.37 9.72
N THR A 466 2.45 4.88 8.72
CA THR A 466 1.17 5.54 8.92
C THR A 466 0.10 4.49 9.22
N ASP A 467 -0.72 4.73 10.23
CA ASP A 467 -1.81 3.85 10.60
C ASP A 467 -2.97 3.93 9.59
N SER A 468 -3.75 2.85 9.52
CA SER A 468 -5.04 2.83 8.84
C SER A 468 -6.08 3.44 9.79
N VAL A 469 -6.71 4.53 9.36
CA VAL A 469 -7.65 5.30 10.20
C VAL A 469 -8.96 5.47 9.46
N SER A 470 -10.09 5.21 10.13
CA SER A 470 -11.42 5.51 9.62
C SER A 470 -12.16 6.45 10.56
N VAL A 471 -12.79 7.46 9.98
CA VAL A 471 -13.85 8.22 10.64
C VAL A 471 -15.16 7.71 10.09
N HIS A 472 -16.03 7.24 10.98
CA HIS A 472 -17.24 6.56 10.58
C HIS A 472 -18.40 6.84 11.53
N ARG A 473 -19.62 6.55 11.07
CA ARG A 473 -20.82 6.61 11.92
C ARG A 473 -20.67 5.64 13.11
N ARG A 474 -20.89 6.13 14.32
CA ARG A 474 -20.71 5.36 15.57
C ARG A 474 -21.50 4.05 15.60
N ALA A 475 -22.67 4.02 14.94
CA ALA A 475 -23.50 2.83 14.85
C ALA A 475 -22.84 1.65 14.11
N LEU A 476 -21.77 1.88 13.34
CA LEU A 476 -21.02 0.81 12.67
C LEU A 476 -20.12 0.02 13.63
N GLY A 477 -19.93 0.51 14.86
CA GLY A 477 -19.05 -0.15 15.83
C GLY A 477 -17.57 0.01 15.50
N ASP A 478 -16.75 -0.88 16.01
CA ASP A 478 -15.31 -0.89 15.75
C ASP A 478 -15.01 -1.63 14.43
N LEU A 479 -14.31 -0.97 13.51
CA LEU A 479 -14.05 -1.51 12.17
C LEU A 479 -12.77 -2.36 12.17
N PRO A 480 -12.79 -3.59 11.62
CA PRO A 480 -11.59 -4.42 11.47
C PRO A 480 -10.77 -3.98 10.24
N LEU A 481 -10.19 -2.77 10.30
CA LEU A 481 -9.42 -2.20 9.20
C LEU A 481 -8.19 -3.04 8.86
N SER A 482 -7.96 -3.25 7.57
CA SER A 482 -6.76 -3.89 7.05
C SER A 482 -5.52 -2.99 7.25
N PRO A 483 -4.35 -3.55 7.59
CA PRO A 483 -3.09 -2.81 7.62
C PRO A 483 -2.70 -2.20 6.28
N THR A 484 -3.16 -2.77 5.18
CA THR A 484 -2.92 -2.30 3.80
C THR A 484 -3.97 -1.31 3.31
N GLY A 485 -5.03 -1.05 4.11
CA GLY A 485 -6.11 -0.15 3.76
C GLY A 485 -7.19 -0.77 2.86
N ASP A 486 -7.15 -2.09 2.66
CA ASP A 486 -8.14 -2.81 1.84
C ASP A 486 -9.54 -2.74 2.44
N PHE A 487 -10.57 -2.83 1.61
CA PHE A 487 -11.98 -2.68 2.02
C PHE A 487 -12.66 -4.01 2.38
N ASP A 488 -11.90 -5.09 2.53
CA ASP A 488 -12.37 -6.45 2.83
C ASP A 488 -13.28 -6.53 4.06
N PHE A 489 -13.08 -5.63 5.03
CA PHE A 489 -13.91 -5.55 6.24
C PHE A 489 -15.39 -5.34 5.94
N LEU A 490 -15.74 -4.78 4.78
CA LEU A 490 -17.14 -4.59 4.36
C LEU A 490 -17.88 -5.92 4.19
N ALA A 491 -17.17 -7.00 3.88
CA ALA A 491 -17.75 -8.34 3.75
C ALA A 491 -18.21 -8.92 5.10
N THR A 492 -17.55 -8.50 6.19
CA THR A 492 -17.82 -8.99 7.55
C THR A 492 -18.47 -7.97 8.46
N LEU A 493 -18.64 -6.72 8.00
CA LEU A 493 -19.19 -5.63 8.77
C LEU A 493 -20.64 -5.94 9.18
N PRO A 494 -20.97 -6.02 10.48
CA PRO A 494 -22.35 -6.14 10.92
C PRO A 494 -23.11 -4.83 10.61
N PHE A 495 -24.07 -4.93 9.72
CA PHE A 495 -24.84 -3.76 9.29
C PHE A 495 -26.34 -4.05 9.36
N ALA A 496 -27.05 -3.33 10.22
CA ALA A 496 -28.52 -3.34 10.25
C ALA A 496 -29.02 -2.09 9.52
N ALA A 497 -29.67 -2.27 8.39
CA ALA A 497 -30.32 -1.17 7.67
C ALA A 497 -31.33 -0.46 8.58
N GLY A 498 -31.24 0.87 8.68
CA GLY A 498 -32.25 1.67 9.41
C GLY A 498 -31.96 1.93 10.89
N THR A 499 -30.76 1.67 11.40
CA THR A 499 -30.38 2.20 12.73
C THR A 499 -29.96 3.67 12.56
N PRO A 500 -30.70 4.63 13.19
CA PRO A 500 -30.43 6.07 13.07
C PRO A 500 -29.12 6.50 13.72
#